data_2d194da1fabe28f4db5dbc57348662f7
#
_entry.id   2d194da1fabe28f4db5dbc57348662f7
#
_cell.length_a   1.000
_cell.length_b   1.000
_cell.length_c   1.000
_cell.angle_alpha   90.00
_cell.angle_beta   90.00
_cell.angle_gamma   90.00
#
_symmetry.space_group_name_H-M   'P 1'
#
loop_
_entity.id
_entity.type
_entity.pdbx_description
1 polymer ?
#
loop_
_entity_poly.entity_id
_entity_poly.type
_entity_poly.pdbx_seq_one_letter_code
_entity_poly.pdbx_strand_id
1 'polypeptide(L)'
;MCTVYVISGVTGMTGNELARQLIKDEKNEVIGFDNFFASSIDTIQDIIDNPHLHFFERDINNETHLEEIKQKVLGFDAKEIVYINCAAVVHTEYFYHIESTYATNVQAMRNFLQQAIELKADIFINCSTSEVYSMHSWAENGVTESDFLELATAEHSQRTSYATGKLLTEFFMKDVVNRGLIKGCSIRFANVYSNHERFAKHIIPHIINSLKETGEVVLLENSKKNKRTFLHNIDSCRAVLDLIETPTALDGSVYNVATDEEISIIDLVKKIGQMLGIASPTIIFKGYRLSDPERRILNTEKIRERTKWKPIVSLDKGLELCLEREIQ
;
A
#
# COMPACT_ATOMS: atom_id res chain seq x y z
N MET A 1 -15.84 26.29 -0.42
CA MET A 1 -15.64 25.19 0.57
C MET A 1 -15.38 23.90 -0.20
N CYS A 2 -14.23 23.28 0.00
CA CYS A 2 -13.77 22.03 -0.65
C CYS A 2 -13.46 20.96 0.41
N THR A 3 -13.25 19.72 -0.01
CA THR A 3 -12.59 18.69 0.80
C THR A 3 -11.10 18.69 0.45
N VAL A 4 -10.24 18.84 1.44
CA VAL A 4 -8.78 18.81 1.26
C VAL A 4 -8.24 17.45 1.66
N TYR A 5 -7.61 16.77 0.71
CA TYR A 5 -6.93 15.49 0.92
C TYR A 5 -5.42 15.71 0.98
N VAL A 6 -4.80 15.28 2.07
CA VAL A 6 -3.34 15.36 2.26
C VAL A 6 -2.76 13.95 2.16
N ILE A 7 -1.98 13.68 1.12
CA ILE A 7 -1.48 12.33 0.82
C ILE A 7 0.04 12.31 0.90
N SER A 8 0.58 11.61 1.89
CA SER A 8 2.01 11.27 1.92
C SER A 8 2.30 10.06 1.05
N GLY A 9 3.41 10.05 0.32
CA GLY A 9 3.73 8.96 -0.60
C GLY A 9 2.84 8.97 -1.86
N VAL A 10 2.52 10.16 -2.36
CA VAL A 10 1.58 10.35 -3.48
C VAL A 10 2.04 9.74 -4.80
N THR A 11 3.33 9.54 -5.00
CA THR A 11 3.87 8.90 -6.21
C THR A 11 3.96 7.37 -6.08
N GLY A 12 3.72 6.82 -4.88
CA GLY A 12 3.60 5.37 -4.66
C GLY A 12 2.33 4.76 -5.26
N MET A 13 2.24 3.42 -5.33
CA MET A 13 1.15 2.69 -6.00
C MET A 13 -0.25 3.10 -5.55
N THR A 14 -0.49 3.16 -4.24
CA THR A 14 -1.80 3.55 -3.70
C THR A 14 -2.01 5.06 -3.77
N GLY A 15 -0.98 5.86 -3.46
CA GLY A 15 -1.06 7.32 -3.45
C GLY A 15 -1.37 7.92 -4.82
N ASN A 16 -0.74 7.42 -5.87
CA ASN A 16 -0.94 7.95 -7.22
C ASN A 16 -2.35 7.67 -7.75
N GLU A 17 -2.91 6.51 -7.44
CA GLU A 17 -4.26 6.18 -7.85
C GLU A 17 -5.29 6.95 -7.03
N LEU A 18 -5.06 7.16 -5.73
CA LEU A 18 -5.90 8.03 -4.89
C LEU A 18 -5.94 9.46 -5.47
N ALA A 19 -4.79 10.04 -5.79
CA ALA A 19 -4.74 11.36 -6.41
C ALA A 19 -5.56 11.43 -7.69
N ARG A 20 -5.41 10.43 -8.60
CA ARG A 20 -6.19 10.34 -9.85
C ARG A 20 -7.69 10.25 -9.64
N GLN A 21 -8.13 9.48 -8.65
CA GLN A 21 -9.57 9.34 -8.39
C GLN A 21 -10.15 10.61 -7.75
N LEU A 22 -9.43 11.20 -6.80
CA LEU A 22 -9.90 12.35 -6.04
C LEU A 22 -10.03 13.63 -6.88
N ILE A 23 -9.07 13.90 -7.78
CA ILE A 23 -9.09 15.11 -8.64
C ILE A 23 -10.16 15.06 -9.75
N LYS A 24 -10.90 13.97 -9.88
CA LYS A 24 -12.06 13.89 -10.81
C LYS A 24 -13.25 14.71 -10.32
N ASP A 25 -13.35 14.95 -9.01
CA ASP A 25 -14.33 15.86 -8.44
C ASP A 25 -13.65 17.21 -8.16
N GLU A 26 -14.07 18.24 -8.89
CA GLU A 26 -13.55 19.62 -8.76
C GLU A 26 -13.78 20.24 -7.37
N LYS A 27 -14.53 19.60 -6.50
CA LYS A 27 -14.71 19.99 -5.09
C LYS A 27 -13.58 19.49 -4.18
N ASN A 28 -12.71 18.63 -4.69
CA ASN A 28 -11.59 18.11 -3.97
C ASN A 28 -10.31 18.86 -4.31
N GLU A 29 -9.51 19.14 -3.30
CA GLU A 29 -8.14 19.62 -3.44
C GLU A 29 -7.18 18.56 -2.88
N VAL A 30 -6.22 18.13 -3.66
CA VAL A 30 -5.26 17.10 -3.28
C VAL A 30 -3.89 17.73 -3.08
N ILE A 31 -3.41 17.72 -1.84
CA ILE A 31 -2.04 18.06 -1.48
C ILE A 31 -1.26 16.77 -1.38
N GLY A 32 -0.48 16.47 -2.42
CA GLY A 32 0.34 15.26 -2.50
C GLY A 32 1.83 15.57 -2.30
N PHE A 33 2.54 14.77 -1.53
CA PHE A 33 3.99 14.92 -1.41
C PHE A 33 4.73 13.58 -1.37
N ASP A 34 5.97 13.59 -1.88
CA ASP A 34 6.84 12.42 -1.95
C ASP A 34 8.31 12.86 -2.02
N ASN A 35 9.24 12.02 -1.61
CA ASN A 35 10.69 12.22 -1.72
C ASN A 35 11.34 11.32 -2.77
N PHE A 36 10.54 10.59 -3.53
CA PHE A 36 10.96 9.65 -4.57
C PHE A 36 11.87 8.50 -4.11
N PHE A 37 11.83 8.15 -2.83
CA PHE A 37 12.63 7.05 -2.29
C PHE A 37 12.27 5.70 -2.95
N ALA A 38 10.99 5.47 -3.22
CA ALA A 38 10.45 4.20 -3.70
C ALA A 38 9.71 4.31 -5.05
N SER A 39 9.68 5.51 -5.65
CA SER A 39 8.89 5.81 -6.84
C SER A 39 9.54 6.96 -7.62
N SER A 40 8.85 7.49 -8.63
CA SER A 40 9.32 8.64 -9.41
C SER A 40 8.17 9.55 -9.79
N ILE A 41 8.48 10.76 -10.26
CA ILE A 41 7.50 11.74 -10.75
C ILE A 41 6.67 11.18 -11.93
N ASP A 42 7.24 10.28 -12.73
CA ASP A 42 6.58 9.67 -13.90
C ASP A 42 5.26 8.98 -13.55
N THR A 43 5.09 8.56 -12.27
CA THR A 43 3.86 7.87 -11.84
C THR A 43 2.64 8.80 -11.79
N ILE A 44 2.85 10.12 -11.73
CA ILE A 44 1.80 11.15 -11.69
C ILE A 44 1.95 12.18 -12.82
N GLN A 45 2.85 11.95 -13.80
CA GLN A 45 3.14 12.91 -14.85
C GLN A 45 1.91 13.29 -15.68
N ASP A 46 0.99 12.35 -15.85
CA ASP A 46 -0.27 12.54 -16.58
C ASP A 46 -1.29 13.42 -15.87
N ILE A 47 -1.11 13.64 -14.56
CA ILE A 47 -2.03 14.43 -13.72
C ILE A 47 -1.35 15.62 -13.04
N ILE A 48 -0.04 15.82 -13.20
CA ILE A 48 0.73 16.83 -12.46
C ILE A 48 0.25 18.27 -12.71
N ASP A 49 -0.26 18.53 -13.91
CA ASP A 49 -0.76 19.85 -14.31
C ASP A 49 -2.26 20.06 -13.98
N ASN A 50 -2.89 19.08 -13.31
CA ASN A 50 -4.27 19.25 -12.89
C ASN A 50 -4.37 20.35 -11.81
N PRO A 51 -5.26 21.35 -11.95
CA PRO A 51 -5.36 22.47 -11.00
C PRO A 51 -5.72 22.08 -9.58
N HIS A 52 -6.31 20.91 -9.39
CA HIS A 52 -6.70 20.35 -8.08
C HIS A 52 -5.64 19.43 -7.47
N LEU A 53 -4.49 19.21 -8.14
CA LEU A 53 -3.34 18.49 -7.60
C LEU A 53 -2.22 19.46 -7.24
N HIS A 54 -1.92 19.59 -5.97
CA HIS A 54 -0.81 20.38 -5.45
C HIS A 54 0.31 19.45 -5.02
N PHE A 55 1.24 19.18 -5.94
CA PHE A 55 2.38 18.28 -5.68
C PHE A 55 3.56 19.03 -5.08
N PHE A 56 4.21 18.40 -4.08
CA PHE A 56 5.42 18.88 -3.43
C PHE A 56 6.47 17.76 -3.33
N GLU A 57 7.67 17.99 -3.85
CA GLU A 57 8.80 17.12 -3.57
C GLU A 57 9.28 17.37 -2.14
N ARG A 58 8.78 16.58 -1.18
CA ARG A 58 9.02 16.74 0.26
C ARG A 58 9.13 15.40 0.95
N ASP A 59 9.98 15.36 1.98
CA ASP A 59 10.23 14.16 2.78
C ASP A 59 9.41 14.21 4.07
N ILE A 60 8.63 13.17 4.31
CA ILE A 60 7.82 13.01 5.53
C ILE A 60 8.68 12.95 6.81
N ASN A 61 9.97 12.58 6.69
CA ASN A 61 10.90 12.56 7.82
C ASN A 61 11.40 13.96 8.23
N ASN A 62 11.15 14.99 7.42
CA ASN A 62 11.61 16.35 7.65
C ASN A 62 10.50 17.21 8.23
N GLU A 63 10.67 17.68 9.46
CA GLU A 63 9.67 18.50 10.17
C GLU A 63 9.41 19.83 9.47
N THR A 64 10.42 20.46 8.84
CA THR A 64 10.23 21.69 8.07
C THR A 64 9.35 21.45 6.85
N HIS A 65 9.55 20.33 6.17
CA HIS A 65 8.70 19.94 5.04
C HIS A 65 7.25 19.69 5.47
N LEU A 66 7.04 19.02 6.61
CA LEU A 66 5.70 18.84 7.16
C LEU A 66 5.05 20.18 7.51
N GLU A 67 5.81 21.15 8.07
CA GLU A 67 5.26 22.49 8.35
C GLU A 67 4.86 23.22 7.07
N GLU A 68 5.63 23.11 5.97
CA GLU A 68 5.26 23.66 4.65
C GLU A 68 3.94 23.06 4.14
N ILE A 69 3.76 21.73 4.26
CA ILE A 69 2.50 21.06 3.91
C ILE A 69 1.35 21.59 4.77
N LYS A 70 1.56 21.75 6.08
CA LYS A 70 0.57 22.33 7.00
C LYS A 70 0.14 23.73 6.57
N GLN A 71 1.09 24.60 6.21
CA GLN A 71 0.77 25.94 5.74
C GLN A 71 -0.04 25.93 4.43
N LYS A 72 0.24 24.98 3.55
CA LYS A 72 -0.57 24.80 2.34
C LYS A 72 -2.01 24.40 2.66
N VAL A 73 -2.23 23.48 3.60
CA VAL A 73 -3.57 23.08 4.06
C VAL A 73 -4.35 24.27 4.61
N LEU A 74 -3.70 25.08 5.45
CA LEU A 74 -4.31 26.29 6.05
C LEU A 74 -4.69 27.36 5.01
N GLY A 75 -4.14 27.30 3.80
CA GLY A 75 -4.48 28.20 2.70
C GLY A 75 -5.85 27.92 2.06
N PHE A 76 -6.49 26.78 2.37
CA PHE A 76 -7.79 26.42 1.82
C PHE A 76 -8.95 26.73 2.78
N ASP A 77 -10.08 27.15 2.22
CA ASP A 77 -11.37 27.20 2.93
C ASP A 77 -12.00 25.82 2.92
N ALA A 78 -11.41 24.91 3.69
CA ALA A 78 -11.79 23.50 3.72
C ALA A 78 -13.07 23.28 4.55
N LYS A 79 -14.01 22.53 3.97
CA LYS A 79 -15.17 21.99 4.69
C LYS A 79 -14.77 20.74 5.48
N GLU A 80 -13.85 19.96 4.94
CA GLU A 80 -13.38 18.70 5.50
C GLU A 80 -11.90 18.52 5.15
N ILE A 81 -11.12 18.00 6.09
CA ILE A 81 -9.69 17.72 5.92
C ILE A 81 -9.43 16.25 6.19
N VAL A 82 -8.88 15.55 5.18
CA VAL A 82 -8.59 14.11 5.23
C VAL A 82 -7.10 13.88 5.02
N TYR A 83 -6.46 13.23 5.97
CA TYR A 83 -5.06 12.82 5.88
C TYR A 83 -4.96 11.33 5.52
N ILE A 84 -4.09 10.99 4.55
CA ILE A 84 -3.87 9.61 4.11
C ILE A 84 -2.37 9.32 4.11
N ASN A 85 -1.93 8.44 5.00
CA ASN A 85 -0.53 8.04 5.09
C ASN A 85 -0.23 6.82 4.20
N CYS A 86 0.27 7.07 2.98
CA CYS A 86 0.77 6.06 2.06
C CYS A 86 2.31 5.96 2.08
N ALA A 87 3.02 6.96 2.63
CA ALA A 87 4.48 6.95 2.70
C ALA A 87 4.98 5.82 3.59
N ALA A 88 5.89 5.01 3.06
CA ALA A 88 6.55 3.95 3.81
C ALA A 88 7.80 3.43 3.08
N VAL A 89 8.76 2.92 3.83
CA VAL A 89 9.84 2.07 3.31
C VAL A 89 9.25 0.67 3.15
N VAL A 90 8.92 0.27 1.91
CA VAL A 90 8.16 -0.97 1.60
C VAL A 90 8.95 -2.03 0.85
N HIS A 91 10.15 -1.71 0.37
CA HIS A 91 10.97 -2.65 -0.38
C HIS A 91 11.62 -3.66 0.55
N THR A 92 11.45 -4.95 0.25
CA THR A 92 11.86 -6.06 1.13
C THR A 92 13.35 -6.07 1.47
N GLU A 93 14.21 -5.50 0.64
CA GLU A 93 15.65 -5.35 0.89
C GLU A 93 15.94 -4.36 2.03
N TYR A 94 15.08 -3.36 2.23
CA TYR A 94 15.21 -2.37 3.30
C TYR A 94 14.61 -2.83 4.63
N PHE A 95 13.90 -3.95 4.70
CA PHE A 95 13.36 -4.47 5.96
C PHE A 95 14.44 -4.81 6.99
N TYR A 96 15.70 -4.95 6.53
CA TYR A 96 16.87 -5.15 7.38
C TYR A 96 17.53 -3.84 7.83
N HIS A 97 17.12 -2.69 7.28
CA HIS A 97 17.60 -1.36 7.62
C HIS A 97 16.68 -0.73 8.67
N ILE A 98 16.84 -1.15 9.94
CA ILE A 98 15.91 -0.84 11.04
C ILE A 98 15.74 0.67 11.24
N GLU A 99 16.84 1.44 11.20
CA GLU A 99 16.79 2.89 11.39
C GLU A 99 15.90 3.60 10.37
N SER A 100 16.06 3.32 9.09
CA SER A 100 15.25 3.94 8.03
C SER A 100 13.79 3.48 8.07
N THR A 101 13.56 2.19 8.37
CA THR A 101 12.20 1.65 8.53
C THR A 101 11.51 2.27 9.74
N TYR A 102 12.19 2.38 10.87
CA TYR A 102 11.64 3.02 12.06
C TYR A 102 11.37 4.50 11.85
N ALA A 103 12.35 5.25 11.30
CA ALA A 103 12.21 6.68 11.07
C ALA A 103 10.98 6.98 10.18
N THR A 104 10.88 6.33 9.03
CA THR A 104 9.80 6.61 8.06
C THR A 104 8.47 5.95 8.45
N ASN A 105 8.49 4.65 8.76
CA ASN A 105 7.24 3.92 8.93
C ASN A 105 6.57 4.16 10.27
N VAL A 106 7.33 4.57 11.30
CA VAL A 106 6.81 4.76 12.66
C VAL A 106 6.85 6.23 13.08
N GLN A 107 8.03 6.83 13.14
CA GLN A 107 8.20 8.17 13.69
C GLN A 107 7.59 9.24 12.77
N ALA A 108 7.88 9.20 11.48
CA ALA A 108 7.32 10.15 10.53
C ALA A 108 5.79 10.00 10.39
N MET A 109 5.29 8.76 10.35
CA MET A 109 3.83 8.51 10.40
C MET A 109 3.19 9.13 11.64
N ARG A 110 3.82 8.96 12.83
CA ARG A 110 3.34 9.56 14.08
C ARG A 110 3.35 11.09 14.03
N ASN A 111 4.40 11.70 13.48
CA ASN A 111 4.49 13.15 13.33
C ASN A 111 3.42 13.67 12.37
N PHE A 112 3.17 12.95 11.27
CA PHE A 112 2.12 13.29 10.30
C PHE A 112 0.71 13.16 10.90
N LEU A 113 0.46 12.13 11.73
CA LEU A 113 -0.76 11.98 12.50
C LEU A 113 -0.93 13.12 13.53
N GLN A 114 0.14 13.50 14.22
CA GLN A 114 0.13 14.61 15.18
C GLN A 114 -0.22 15.93 14.48
N GLN A 115 0.34 16.18 13.30
CA GLN A 115 0.00 17.36 12.48
C GLN A 115 -1.49 17.37 12.11
N ALA A 116 -2.05 16.23 11.70
CA ALA A 116 -3.48 16.13 11.40
C ALA A 116 -4.36 16.49 12.61
N ILE A 117 -3.97 16.03 13.81
CA ILE A 117 -4.66 16.35 15.07
C ILE A 117 -4.56 17.85 15.39
N GLU A 118 -3.40 18.45 15.25
CA GLU A 118 -3.18 19.90 15.49
C GLU A 118 -4.01 20.79 14.56
N LEU A 119 -4.15 20.38 13.30
CA LEU A 119 -5.00 21.04 12.30
C LEU A 119 -6.49 20.74 12.48
N LYS A 120 -6.84 19.88 13.44
CA LYS A 120 -8.22 19.38 13.65
C LYS A 120 -8.79 18.76 12.38
N ALA A 121 -7.95 18.02 11.66
CA ALA A 121 -8.42 17.24 10.52
C ALA A 121 -9.53 16.27 10.95
N ASP A 122 -10.46 16.02 10.05
CA ASP A 122 -11.63 15.19 10.33
C ASP A 122 -11.29 13.70 10.33
N ILE A 123 -10.42 13.28 9.38
CA ILE A 123 -10.13 11.86 9.14
C ILE A 123 -8.62 11.65 8.94
N PHE A 124 -8.13 10.53 9.49
CA PHE A 124 -6.80 10.00 9.19
C PHE A 124 -6.88 8.53 8.77
N ILE A 125 -6.33 8.19 7.61
CA ILE A 125 -6.20 6.82 7.12
C ILE A 125 -4.74 6.38 7.20
N ASN A 126 -4.47 5.29 7.92
CA ASN A 126 -3.14 4.70 8.04
C ASN A 126 -3.02 3.46 7.14
N CYS A 127 -2.20 3.54 6.08
CA CYS A 127 -1.88 2.39 5.25
C CYS A 127 -0.88 1.47 5.97
N SER A 128 -1.39 0.38 6.53
CA SER A 128 -0.65 -0.72 7.14
C SER A 128 -0.39 -1.83 6.11
N THR A 129 -0.11 -3.05 6.55
CA THR A 129 0.33 -4.14 5.69
C THR A 129 -0.09 -5.51 6.22
N SER A 130 -0.31 -6.47 5.33
CA SER A 130 -0.47 -7.89 5.68
C SER A 130 0.80 -8.53 6.24
N GLU A 131 1.96 -7.89 6.12
CA GLU A 131 3.21 -8.38 6.71
C GLU A 131 3.14 -8.48 8.25
N VAL A 132 2.21 -7.75 8.91
CA VAL A 132 1.98 -7.86 10.35
C VAL A 132 1.55 -9.27 10.78
N TYR A 133 0.95 -10.05 9.90
CA TYR A 133 0.62 -11.45 10.17
C TYR A 133 1.84 -12.37 10.16
N SER A 134 2.95 -11.91 9.57
CA SER A 134 4.24 -12.62 9.51
C SER A 134 4.08 -14.09 9.08
N MET A 135 4.26 -15.02 10.02
CA MET A 135 4.18 -16.47 9.76
C MET A 135 2.76 -17.03 9.93
N HIS A 136 1.83 -16.27 10.51
CA HIS A 136 0.44 -16.73 10.67
C HIS A 136 -0.27 -16.77 9.32
N SER A 137 -0.58 -17.94 8.84
CA SER A 137 -1.12 -18.11 7.48
C SER A 137 -2.02 -19.34 7.30
N TRP A 138 -2.42 -19.96 8.41
CA TRP A 138 -2.99 -21.31 8.40
C TRP A 138 -4.51 -21.34 8.30
N ALA A 139 -5.19 -20.21 8.52
CA ALA A 139 -6.64 -20.18 8.43
C ALA A 139 -7.10 -20.52 7.01
N GLU A 140 -7.96 -21.52 6.88
CA GLU A 140 -8.49 -21.97 5.59
C GLU A 140 -9.16 -20.83 4.83
N ASN A 141 -9.93 -19.99 5.56
CA ASN A 141 -10.67 -18.85 5.03
C ASN A 141 -9.89 -17.52 5.12
N GLY A 142 -8.57 -17.59 5.35
CA GLY A 142 -7.72 -16.41 5.53
C GLY A 142 -7.70 -15.87 6.97
N VAL A 143 -6.67 -15.07 7.25
CA VAL A 143 -6.40 -14.49 8.57
C VAL A 143 -7.30 -13.29 8.80
N THR A 144 -7.94 -13.20 9.97
CA THR A 144 -8.79 -12.09 10.37
C THR A 144 -8.01 -11.01 11.13
N GLU A 145 -8.57 -9.81 11.26
CA GLU A 145 -7.97 -8.70 11.99
C GLU A 145 -7.86 -8.94 13.50
N SER A 146 -8.66 -9.88 14.03
CA SER A 146 -8.71 -10.25 15.45
C SER A 146 -7.83 -11.44 15.81
N ASP A 147 -7.21 -12.10 14.85
CA ASP A 147 -6.34 -13.24 15.11
C ASP A 147 -5.05 -12.81 15.82
N PHE A 148 -4.52 -13.70 16.67
CA PHE A 148 -3.19 -13.50 17.24
C PHE A 148 -2.11 -13.57 16.14
N LEU A 149 -1.08 -12.75 16.30
CA LEU A 149 0.00 -12.66 15.32
C LEU A 149 1.14 -13.60 15.69
N GLU A 150 1.73 -14.25 14.69
CA GLU A 150 2.93 -15.08 14.84
C GLU A 150 4.15 -14.36 14.25
N LEU A 151 4.75 -13.48 15.02
CA LEU A 151 5.93 -12.72 14.60
C LEU A 151 7.21 -13.50 14.85
N ALA A 152 8.08 -13.59 13.84
CA ALA A 152 9.42 -14.12 14.02
C ALA A 152 10.25 -13.19 14.91
N THR A 153 11.07 -13.77 15.79
CA THR A 153 11.98 -13.01 16.65
C THR A 153 13.17 -12.44 15.85
N ALA A 154 13.88 -11.46 16.42
CA ALA A 154 15.08 -10.90 15.82
C ALA A 154 16.19 -11.95 15.59
N GLU A 155 16.27 -12.97 16.45
CA GLU A 155 17.18 -14.11 16.29
C GLU A 155 16.88 -14.94 15.04
N HIS A 156 15.59 -15.03 14.67
CA HIS A 156 15.17 -15.77 13.49
C HIS A 156 15.28 -14.93 12.22
N SER A 157 14.80 -13.69 12.24
CA SER A 157 14.84 -12.80 11.09
C SER A 157 14.59 -11.35 11.45
N GLN A 158 15.53 -10.46 11.14
CA GLN A 158 15.34 -9.00 11.29
C GLN A 158 14.29 -8.43 10.34
N ARG A 159 13.91 -9.14 9.28
CA ARG A 159 12.84 -8.75 8.34
C ARG A 159 11.53 -8.41 9.05
N THR A 160 11.27 -9.04 10.19
CA THR A 160 10.06 -8.81 10.99
C THR A 160 9.99 -7.38 11.56
N SER A 161 11.10 -6.63 11.60
CA SER A 161 11.13 -5.23 12.07
C SER A 161 10.14 -4.33 11.32
N TYR A 162 10.00 -4.52 10.00
CA TYR A 162 9.03 -3.80 9.19
C TYR A 162 7.59 -4.06 9.65
N ALA A 163 7.23 -5.33 9.81
CA ALA A 163 5.90 -5.75 10.28
C ALA A 163 5.60 -5.19 11.68
N THR A 164 6.58 -5.27 12.58
CA THR A 164 6.47 -4.77 13.96
C THR A 164 6.28 -3.25 13.98
N GLY A 165 7.02 -2.52 13.17
CA GLY A 165 6.88 -1.06 13.03
C GLY A 165 5.49 -0.67 12.52
N LYS A 166 5.01 -1.33 11.47
CA LYS A 166 3.65 -1.07 10.95
C LYS A 166 2.56 -1.44 11.95
N LEU A 167 2.73 -2.55 12.69
CA LEU A 167 1.82 -2.92 13.76
C LEU A 167 1.74 -1.83 14.84
N LEU A 168 2.88 -1.26 15.24
CA LEU A 168 2.91 -0.16 16.23
C LEU A 168 2.11 1.05 15.74
N THR A 169 2.10 1.36 14.45
CA THR A 169 1.30 2.48 13.91
C THR A 169 -0.21 2.25 14.03
N GLU A 170 -0.67 1.00 13.99
CA GLU A 170 -2.07 0.66 14.24
C GLU A 170 -2.49 0.95 15.68
N PHE A 171 -1.59 0.72 16.66
CA PHE A 171 -1.82 1.09 18.06
C PHE A 171 -1.89 2.61 18.24
N PHE A 172 -1.00 3.39 17.61
CA PHE A 172 -1.11 4.85 17.63
C PHE A 172 -2.44 5.33 17.07
N MET A 173 -2.87 4.77 15.93
CA MET A 173 -4.15 5.12 15.32
C MET A 173 -5.32 4.80 16.26
N LYS A 174 -5.32 3.61 16.86
CA LYS A 174 -6.37 3.21 17.79
C LYS A 174 -6.42 4.09 19.04
N ASP A 175 -5.27 4.46 19.60
CA ASP A 175 -5.19 5.33 20.78
C ASP A 175 -5.81 6.71 20.51
N VAL A 176 -5.41 7.38 19.44
CA VAL A 176 -5.90 8.74 19.16
C VAL A 176 -7.39 8.77 18.83
N VAL A 177 -7.92 7.73 18.18
CA VAL A 177 -9.36 7.60 17.92
C VAL A 177 -10.14 7.33 19.21
N ASN A 178 -9.65 6.44 20.08
CA ASN A 178 -10.27 6.16 21.37
C ASN A 178 -10.31 7.42 22.28
N ARG A 179 -9.34 8.30 22.14
CA ARG A 179 -9.29 9.61 22.83
C ARG A 179 -10.16 10.67 22.17
N GLY A 180 -10.80 10.37 21.05
CA GLY A 180 -11.66 11.32 20.35
C GLY A 180 -10.91 12.47 19.66
N LEU A 181 -9.62 12.32 19.38
CA LEU A 181 -8.78 13.37 18.80
C LEU A 181 -8.95 13.50 17.29
N ILE A 182 -9.25 12.40 16.60
CA ILE A 182 -9.48 12.31 15.16
C ILE A 182 -10.28 11.05 14.86
N LYS A 183 -11.04 11.01 13.77
CA LYS A 183 -11.64 9.78 13.25
C LYS A 183 -10.65 9.09 12.31
N GLY A 184 -10.72 7.78 12.18
CA GLY A 184 -9.86 7.08 11.23
C GLY A 184 -9.78 5.59 11.44
N CYS A 185 -8.97 4.94 10.62
CA CYS A 185 -8.74 3.50 10.65
C CYS A 185 -7.36 3.14 10.10
N SER A 186 -6.96 1.88 10.27
CA SER A 186 -5.77 1.31 9.65
C SER A 186 -6.17 0.26 8.62
N ILE A 187 -5.42 0.15 7.52
CA ILE A 187 -5.71 -0.76 6.42
C ILE A 187 -4.51 -1.69 6.21
N ARG A 188 -4.71 -3.00 6.38
CA ARG A 188 -3.72 -4.04 6.08
C ARG A 188 -3.88 -4.49 4.63
N PHE A 189 -3.12 -3.91 3.74
CA PHE A 189 -3.13 -4.33 2.34
C PHE A 189 -2.38 -5.66 2.15
N ALA A 190 -2.93 -6.54 1.31
CA ALA A 190 -2.19 -7.65 0.73
C ALA A 190 -1.31 -7.15 -0.44
N ASN A 191 -0.65 -8.04 -1.17
CA ASN A 191 0.31 -7.64 -2.21
C ASN A 191 -0.36 -6.75 -3.27
N VAL A 192 -0.27 -5.44 -3.07
CA VAL A 192 -0.76 -4.47 -4.06
C VAL A 192 0.20 -4.44 -5.25
N TYR A 193 -0.35 -4.38 -6.46
CA TYR A 193 0.38 -4.18 -7.70
C TYR A 193 -0.32 -3.15 -8.58
N SER A 194 0.41 -2.60 -9.55
CA SER A 194 -0.10 -1.51 -10.38
C SER A 194 0.61 -1.48 -11.74
N ASN A 195 -0.12 -1.03 -12.76
CA ASN A 195 0.47 -0.64 -14.04
C ASN A 195 1.38 0.62 -13.91
N HIS A 196 1.30 1.35 -12.80
CA HIS A 196 2.21 2.47 -12.47
C HIS A 196 3.40 2.05 -11.60
N GLU A 197 3.57 0.76 -11.31
CA GLU A 197 4.70 0.21 -10.57
C GLU A 197 6.02 0.44 -11.33
N ARG A 198 7.02 1.00 -10.63
CA ARG A 198 8.35 1.27 -11.21
C ARG A 198 9.47 0.46 -10.56
N PHE A 199 9.19 -0.21 -9.46
CA PHE A 199 10.20 -1.00 -8.77
C PHE A 199 10.35 -2.39 -9.39
N ALA A 200 11.37 -2.53 -10.23
CA ALA A 200 11.61 -3.75 -11.02
C ALA A 200 11.84 -5.04 -10.20
N LYS A 201 12.09 -4.93 -8.89
CA LYS A 201 12.29 -6.10 -8.02
C LYS A 201 11.00 -6.62 -7.36
N HIS A 202 9.86 -5.93 -7.49
CA HIS A 202 8.58 -6.51 -7.10
C HIS A 202 8.21 -7.65 -8.04
N ILE A 203 7.50 -8.64 -7.53
CA ILE A 203 7.36 -9.94 -8.22
C ILE A 203 6.74 -9.84 -9.61
N ILE A 204 5.70 -9.02 -9.82
CA ILE A 204 5.04 -8.89 -11.12
C ILE A 204 5.95 -8.16 -12.12
N PRO A 205 6.50 -6.95 -11.87
CA PRO A 205 7.47 -6.31 -12.75
C PRO A 205 8.70 -7.19 -13.00
N HIS A 206 9.21 -7.87 -11.97
CA HIS A 206 10.36 -8.77 -12.11
C HIS A 206 10.10 -9.89 -13.12
N ILE A 207 8.95 -10.56 -13.02
CA ILE A 207 8.57 -11.63 -13.95
C ILE A 207 8.40 -11.06 -15.37
N ILE A 208 7.67 -9.96 -15.53
CA ILE A 208 7.41 -9.35 -16.83
C ILE A 208 8.73 -8.99 -17.53
N ASN A 209 9.61 -8.25 -16.86
CA ASN A 209 10.86 -7.79 -17.43
C ASN A 209 11.79 -8.95 -17.77
N SER A 210 11.97 -9.91 -16.84
CA SER A 210 12.83 -11.08 -17.06
C SER A 210 12.34 -11.93 -18.24
N LEU A 211 11.04 -12.18 -18.35
CA LEU A 211 10.49 -12.96 -19.44
C LEU A 211 10.59 -12.24 -20.79
N LYS A 212 10.41 -10.91 -20.83
CA LYS A 212 10.60 -10.12 -22.06
C LYS A 212 12.04 -10.10 -22.54
N GLU A 213 12.99 -9.99 -21.61
CA GLU A 213 14.41 -9.89 -21.94
C GLU A 213 15.01 -11.22 -22.40
N THR A 214 14.70 -12.30 -21.68
CA THR A 214 15.41 -13.57 -21.87
C THR A 214 14.52 -14.80 -22.03
N GLY A 215 13.22 -14.71 -21.77
CA GLY A 215 12.32 -15.85 -21.65
C GLY A 215 12.51 -16.67 -20.38
N GLU A 216 13.38 -16.20 -19.47
CA GLU A 216 13.72 -16.87 -18.21
C GLU A 216 13.44 -15.96 -17.02
N VAL A 217 13.11 -16.54 -15.86
CA VAL A 217 12.97 -15.80 -14.61
C VAL A 217 13.68 -16.51 -13.47
N VAL A 218 14.42 -15.74 -12.65
CA VAL A 218 15.07 -16.25 -11.44
C VAL A 218 14.17 -15.96 -10.24
N LEU A 219 13.77 -17.01 -9.53
CA LEU A 219 12.93 -16.94 -8.33
C LEU A 219 13.64 -17.52 -7.12
N LEU A 220 13.17 -17.18 -5.91
CA LEU A 220 13.63 -17.84 -4.69
C LEU A 220 13.10 -19.27 -4.59
N GLU A 221 13.81 -20.16 -3.89
CA GLU A 221 13.41 -21.53 -3.60
C GLU A 221 12.01 -21.59 -2.92
N ASN A 222 11.69 -20.62 -2.08
CA ASN A 222 10.36 -20.45 -1.45
C ASN A 222 9.23 -20.44 -2.48
N SER A 223 9.48 -19.87 -3.67
CA SER A 223 8.46 -19.69 -4.73
C SER A 223 7.92 -21.01 -5.26
N LYS A 224 8.62 -22.14 -5.04
CA LYS A 224 8.13 -23.50 -5.39
C LYS A 224 6.82 -23.85 -4.69
N LYS A 225 6.61 -23.28 -3.50
CA LYS A 225 5.43 -23.56 -2.66
C LYS A 225 4.57 -22.32 -2.41
N ASN A 226 5.14 -21.13 -2.58
CA ASN A 226 4.46 -19.91 -2.20
C ASN A 226 3.22 -19.64 -3.06
N LYS A 227 2.15 -19.30 -2.37
CA LYS A 227 0.91 -18.78 -2.94
C LYS A 227 0.61 -17.40 -2.37
N ARG A 228 0.07 -16.51 -3.19
CA ARG A 228 -0.29 -15.13 -2.81
C ARG A 228 -1.59 -14.71 -3.46
N THR A 229 -2.21 -13.69 -2.89
CA THR A 229 -3.22 -12.88 -3.54
C THR A 229 -2.58 -11.59 -4.04
N PHE A 230 -3.04 -11.07 -5.17
CA PHE A 230 -2.54 -9.83 -5.76
C PHE A 230 -3.70 -8.87 -5.98
N LEU A 231 -3.68 -7.75 -5.25
CA LEU A 231 -4.71 -6.73 -5.30
C LEU A 231 -4.28 -5.59 -6.24
N HIS A 232 -5.07 -5.30 -7.26
CA HIS A 232 -4.78 -4.15 -8.12
C HIS A 232 -4.97 -2.82 -7.37
N ASN A 233 -4.13 -1.81 -7.65
CA ASN A 233 -4.16 -0.53 -6.94
C ASN A 233 -5.48 0.23 -7.07
N ILE A 234 -6.24 0.03 -8.15
CA ILE A 234 -7.61 0.56 -8.30
C ILE A 234 -8.48 0.07 -7.14
N ASP A 235 -8.42 -1.20 -6.78
CA ASP A 235 -9.22 -1.76 -5.70
C ASP A 235 -8.69 -1.37 -4.31
N SER A 236 -7.37 -1.21 -4.14
CA SER A 236 -6.82 -0.66 -2.89
C SER A 236 -7.26 0.79 -2.67
N CYS A 237 -7.26 1.61 -3.72
CA CYS A 237 -7.75 2.97 -3.69
C CYS A 237 -9.25 3.03 -3.31
N ARG A 238 -10.09 2.22 -3.99
CA ARG A 238 -11.52 2.15 -3.68
C ARG A 238 -11.80 1.76 -2.24
N ALA A 239 -11.01 0.86 -1.66
CA ALA A 239 -11.15 0.51 -0.24
C ALA A 239 -10.91 1.71 0.68
N VAL A 240 -9.90 2.54 0.38
CA VAL A 240 -9.63 3.77 1.12
C VAL A 240 -10.81 4.73 1.02
N LEU A 241 -11.32 4.97 -0.20
CA LEU A 241 -12.43 5.90 -0.43
C LEU A 241 -13.73 5.41 0.22
N ASP A 242 -14.08 4.12 0.07
CA ASP A 242 -15.28 3.54 0.70
C ASP A 242 -15.23 3.63 2.24
N LEU A 243 -14.03 3.49 2.84
CA LEU A 243 -13.84 3.66 4.30
C LEU A 243 -14.01 5.12 4.71
N ILE A 244 -13.46 6.09 3.95
CA ILE A 244 -13.63 7.52 4.20
C ILE A 244 -15.12 7.91 4.15
N GLU A 245 -15.86 7.38 3.17
CA GLU A 245 -17.29 7.61 2.98
C GLU A 245 -18.19 6.89 4.02
N THR A 246 -17.59 6.05 4.89
CA THR A 246 -18.33 5.28 5.91
C THR A 246 -17.94 5.71 7.32
N PRO A 247 -18.59 6.73 7.92
CA PRO A 247 -18.21 7.27 9.23
C PRO A 247 -18.15 6.24 10.35
N THR A 248 -18.99 5.19 10.30
CA THR A 248 -19.01 4.11 11.28
C THR A 248 -17.82 3.15 11.17
N ALA A 249 -17.06 3.20 10.08
CA ALA A 249 -15.85 2.43 9.89
C ALA A 249 -14.59 3.14 10.42
N LEU A 250 -14.70 4.43 10.76
CA LEU A 250 -13.59 5.28 11.21
C LEU A 250 -13.45 5.31 12.74
N ASP A 251 -13.59 4.17 13.38
CA ASP A 251 -13.61 3.94 14.84
C ASP A 251 -12.26 3.45 15.40
N GLY A 252 -11.18 3.64 14.66
CA GLY A 252 -9.85 3.12 14.97
C GLY A 252 -9.70 1.62 14.71
N SER A 253 -10.65 1.03 13.99
CA SER A 253 -10.57 -0.37 13.53
C SER A 253 -9.44 -0.57 12.53
N VAL A 254 -9.01 -1.82 12.45
CA VAL A 254 -8.13 -2.31 11.38
C VAL A 254 -8.97 -3.06 10.36
N TYR A 255 -8.64 -2.94 9.08
CA TYR A 255 -9.33 -3.61 7.97
C TYR A 255 -8.34 -4.35 7.09
N ASN A 256 -8.59 -5.63 6.83
CA ASN A 256 -7.93 -6.37 5.78
C ASN A 256 -8.48 -5.99 4.41
N VAL A 257 -7.58 -5.71 3.46
CA VAL A 257 -7.95 -5.38 2.08
C VAL A 257 -7.13 -6.23 1.12
N ALA A 258 -7.80 -7.19 0.49
CA ALA A 258 -7.21 -8.20 -0.39
C ALA A 258 -8.25 -8.69 -1.41
N THR A 259 -7.78 -9.42 -2.43
CA THR A 259 -8.64 -10.23 -3.29
C THR A 259 -8.73 -11.66 -2.75
N ASP A 260 -9.77 -12.39 -3.12
CA ASP A 260 -9.94 -13.80 -2.79
C ASP A 260 -9.19 -14.72 -3.80
N GLU A 261 -8.68 -14.16 -4.90
CA GLU A 261 -8.00 -14.89 -5.98
C GLU A 261 -6.57 -15.23 -5.57
N GLU A 262 -6.36 -16.46 -5.07
CA GLU A 262 -5.04 -16.98 -4.72
C GLU A 262 -4.37 -17.65 -5.92
N ILE A 263 -3.10 -17.34 -6.16
CA ILE A 263 -2.30 -17.93 -7.22
C ILE A 263 -0.93 -18.39 -6.69
N SER A 264 -0.42 -19.54 -7.19
CA SER A 264 0.97 -19.91 -6.94
C SER A 264 1.93 -19.01 -7.73
N ILE A 265 3.13 -18.77 -7.21
CA ILE A 265 4.13 -17.95 -7.92
C ILE A 265 4.52 -18.60 -9.25
N ILE A 266 4.54 -19.93 -9.32
CA ILE A 266 4.81 -20.67 -10.57
C ILE A 266 3.70 -20.44 -11.59
N ASP A 267 2.43 -20.49 -11.18
CA ASP A 267 1.31 -20.27 -12.08
C ASP A 267 1.19 -18.81 -12.50
N LEU A 268 1.59 -17.86 -11.65
CA LEU A 268 1.73 -16.45 -12.01
C LEU A 268 2.75 -16.27 -13.16
N VAL A 269 3.93 -16.93 -13.09
CA VAL A 269 4.92 -16.90 -14.18
C VAL A 269 4.35 -17.46 -15.48
N LYS A 270 3.66 -18.64 -15.41
CA LYS A 270 3.04 -19.24 -16.59
C LYS A 270 1.97 -18.33 -17.21
N LYS A 271 1.13 -17.73 -16.37
CA LYS A 271 0.07 -16.78 -16.80
C LYS A 271 0.67 -15.57 -17.51
N ILE A 272 1.67 -14.93 -16.94
CA ILE A 272 2.36 -13.78 -17.56
C ILE A 272 3.08 -14.23 -18.83
N GLY A 273 3.75 -15.38 -18.82
CA GLY A 273 4.39 -15.94 -20.01
C GLY A 273 3.40 -16.16 -21.16
N GLN A 274 2.24 -16.73 -20.87
CA GLN A 274 1.18 -16.93 -21.86
C GLN A 274 0.69 -15.60 -22.46
N MET A 275 0.49 -14.56 -21.61
CA MET A 275 0.08 -13.24 -22.07
C MET A 275 1.16 -12.56 -22.94
N LEU A 276 2.44 -12.88 -22.71
CA LEU A 276 3.58 -12.41 -23.53
C LEU A 276 3.83 -13.28 -24.79
N GLY A 277 3.04 -14.33 -25.02
CA GLY A 277 3.23 -15.26 -26.14
C GLY A 277 4.35 -16.28 -25.91
N ILE A 278 4.83 -16.44 -24.68
CA ILE A 278 5.90 -17.38 -24.29
C ILE A 278 5.25 -18.66 -23.77
N ALA A 279 5.19 -19.71 -24.59
CA ALA A 279 4.48 -20.94 -24.27
C ALA A 279 5.08 -21.72 -23.08
N SER A 280 6.39 -21.62 -22.87
CA SER A 280 7.11 -22.38 -21.83
C SER A 280 8.22 -21.51 -21.23
N PRO A 281 7.88 -20.60 -20.27
CA PRO A 281 8.88 -19.78 -19.59
C PRO A 281 9.82 -20.66 -18.75
N THR A 282 11.12 -20.38 -18.80
CA THR A 282 12.12 -21.05 -17.97
C THR A 282 12.14 -20.44 -16.57
N ILE A 283 12.02 -21.26 -15.54
CA ILE A 283 12.07 -20.83 -14.14
C ILE A 283 13.34 -21.39 -13.48
N ILE A 284 14.20 -20.50 -13.01
CA ILE A 284 15.43 -20.83 -12.29
C ILE A 284 15.22 -20.51 -10.81
N PHE A 285 15.48 -21.45 -9.92
CA PHE A 285 15.36 -21.24 -8.48
C PHE A 285 16.74 -21.01 -7.86
N LYS A 286 16.91 -19.87 -7.14
CA LYS A 286 18.17 -19.49 -6.51
C LYS A 286 17.95 -18.69 -5.24
N GLY A 287 18.58 -19.12 -4.15
CA GLY A 287 18.48 -18.43 -2.85
C GLY A 287 17.22 -18.78 -2.08
N TYR A 288 17.15 -18.36 -0.83
CA TYR A 288 16.06 -18.62 0.10
C TYR A 288 15.78 -17.38 0.97
N ARG A 289 14.52 -17.14 1.31
CA ARG A 289 14.11 -16.06 2.21
C ARG A 289 13.57 -16.62 3.52
N LEU A 290 14.18 -16.24 4.63
CA LEU A 290 13.66 -16.55 5.96
C LEU A 290 12.39 -15.76 6.24
N SER A 291 11.51 -16.30 7.08
CA SER A 291 10.24 -15.67 7.50
C SER A 291 9.34 -15.27 6.33
N ASP A 292 9.31 -16.09 5.29
CA ASP A 292 8.42 -15.92 4.15
C ASP A 292 7.39 -17.08 4.15
N PRO A 293 6.15 -16.85 4.61
CA PRO A 293 5.15 -17.91 4.75
C PRO A 293 4.80 -18.52 3.40
N GLU A 294 4.53 -19.83 3.36
CA GLU A 294 4.11 -20.51 2.13
C GLU A 294 2.81 -19.91 1.57
N ARG A 295 1.91 -19.51 2.45
CA ARG A 295 0.60 -18.95 2.08
C ARG A 295 0.30 -17.69 2.89
N ARG A 296 -0.33 -16.69 2.27
CA ARG A 296 -0.87 -15.51 2.95
C ARG A 296 -2.18 -15.12 2.29
N ILE A 297 -3.27 -15.43 2.97
CA ILE A 297 -4.63 -15.05 2.57
C ILE A 297 -5.23 -14.25 3.72
N LEU A 298 -5.89 -13.15 3.39
CA LEU A 298 -6.61 -12.31 4.34
C LEU A 298 -8.10 -12.56 4.22
N ASN A 299 -8.77 -12.72 5.35
CA ASN A 299 -10.23 -12.62 5.40
C ASN A 299 -10.64 -11.15 5.29
N THR A 300 -11.54 -10.84 4.36
CA THR A 300 -11.99 -9.47 4.06
C THR A 300 -13.46 -9.23 4.42
N GLU A 301 -14.08 -10.12 5.20
CA GLU A 301 -15.50 -9.99 5.57
C GLU A 301 -15.77 -8.69 6.31
N LYS A 302 -14.89 -8.29 7.24
CA LYS A 302 -15.07 -7.09 8.04
C LYS A 302 -15.24 -5.82 7.21
N ILE A 303 -14.39 -5.59 6.20
CA ILE A 303 -14.55 -4.41 5.33
C ILE A 303 -15.81 -4.51 4.47
N ARG A 304 -16.15 -5.71 3.97
CA ARG A 304 -17.36 -5.95 3.17
C ARG A 304 -18.65 -5.71 3.96
N GLU A 305 -18.66 -6.07 5.24
CA GLU A 305 -19.80 -5.84 6.14
C GLU A 305 -19.94 -4.36 6.53
N ARG A 306 -18.83 -3.67 6.75
CA ARG A 306 -18.81 -2.28 7.20
C ARG A 306 -19.00 -1.27 6.08
N THR A 307 -18.58 -1.62 4.85
CA THR A 307 -18.67 -0.78 3.66
C THR A 307 -19.38 -1.56 2.54
N LYS A 308 -19.39 -1.01 1.32
CA LYS A 308 -19.84 -1.74 0.12
C LYS A 308 -18.66 -2.28 -0.70
N TRP A 309 -17.45 -2.15 -0.18
CA TRP A 309 -16.24 -2.51 -0.89
C TRP A 309 -16.18 -4.01 -1.23
N LYS A 310 -15.77 -4.29 -2.43
CA LYS A 310 -15.30 -5.59 -2.91
C LYS A 310 -14.32 -5.37 -4.06
N PRO A 311 -13.33 -6.25 -4.26
CA PRO A 311 -12.45 -6.15 -5.42
C PRO A 311 -13.26 -6.34 -6.71
N ILE A 312 -12.93 -5.57 -7.75
CA ILE A 312 -13.57 -5.62 -9.07
C ILE A 312 -12.58 -5.87 -10.20
N VAL A 313 -11.28 -5.71 -9.96
CA VAL A 313 -10.24 -5.97 -10.94
C VAL A 313 -9.71 -7.39 -10.72
N SER A 314 -10.00 -8.30 -11.65
CA SER A 314 -9.42 -9.65 -11.65
C SER A 314 -7.91 -9.60 -11.89
N LEU A 315 -7.19 -10.65 -11.49
CA LEU A 315 -5.74 -10.75 -11.76
C LEU A 315 -5.45 -10.64 -13.26
N ASP A 316 -6.24 -11.30 -14.11
CA ASP A 316 -6.07 -11.25 -15.56
C ASP A 316 -6.17 -9.82 -16.09
N LYS A 317 -7.23 -9.08 -15.69
CA LYS A 317 -7.41 -7.70 -16.13
C LYS A 317 -6.30 -6.78 -15.63
N GLY A 318 -5.88 -6.93 -14.39
CA GLY A 318 -4.79 -6.13 -13.83
C GLY A 318 -3.45 -6.41 -14.50
N LEU A 319 -3.15 -7.66 -14.85
CA LEU A 319 -1.95 -8.01 -15.62
C LEU A 319 -1.99 -7.45 -17.05
N GLU A 320 -3.16 -7.48 -17.72
CA GLU A 320 -3.35 -6.81 -19.01
C GLU A 320 -2.96 -5.32 -18.93
N LEU A 321 -3.48 -4.60 -17.94
CA LEU A 321 -3.16 -3.18 -17.72
C LEU A 321 -1.64 -2.94 -17.50
N CYS A 322 -0.97 -3.86 -16.77
CA CYS A 322 0.48 -3.78 -16.59
C CYS A 322 1.24 -3.95 -17.93
N LEU A 323 0.77 -4.84 -18.80
CA LEU A 323 1.41 -5.13 -20.09
C LEU A 323 1.12 -4.06 -21.15
N GLU A 324 -0.10 -3.51 -21.21
CA GLU A 324 -0.50 -2.47 -22.15
C GLU A 324 0.34 -1.20 -22.01
N ARG A 325 0.67 -0.78 -20.79
CA ARG A 325 1.45 0.44 -20.55
C ARG A 325 2.92 0.35 -20.97
N GLU A 326 3.49 -0.82 -21.03
CA GLU A 326 4.88 -1.00 -21.47
C GLU A 326 5.04 -0.91 -23.00
N ILE A 327 3.94 -0.82 -23.74
CA ILE A 327 3.91 -0.71 -25.20
C ILE A 327 3.87 0.77 -25.63
N GLN A 328 3.52 1.68 -24.70
CA GLN A 328 3.52 3.14 -24.90
C GLN A 328 4.83 3.79 -24.42
#